data_c8f0212182aef13d74a1c14b93c90e53
#
_entry.id   c8f0212182aef13d74a1c14b93c90e53
#
_cell.length_a   1.000
_cell.length_b   1.000
_cell.length_c   1.000
_cell.angle_alpha   90.00
_cell.angle_beta   90.00
_cell.angle_gamma   90.00
#
_symmetry.space_group_name_H-M   'P 1'
#
loop_
_entity.id
_entity.type
_entity.pdbx_description
1 polymer ?
#
loop_
_entity_poly.entity_id
_entity_poly.type
_entity_poly.pdbx_seq_one_letter_code
_entity_poly.pdbx_strand_id
1 'polypeptide(L)'
;MIRNKEYWIARALQRENEAYLRGVDLTAKMFQEYDRAAKAIRRDIGDFYSKYAGKYGLTYDQAVRLLTRKEFQEWKATLKEYIARIAAEPDPRVKALLTAQLDALSTNSRISRLEALLGQIDLKLNELWETGVSQMRAEFGETFQEGYYKKVYDIQSRAGFIHEFAKLDESVVENVLSYPWSGAMFSDRLWRNKQALLFHVRETITQGVMQGKSVAAMSKELSAKMGQSYKAAERLIRTETTHFHSEADKAAYNAADVEQYEYIATHDTRTCETCAALDGKHFKVKDAQAGVNYPPMHPNDRCTTVEYDPDDALDWYNSGQPMPENMTYEDWYRQQVDANGPGYVEKERQKTYNQSKDVEQFGRYSERLGADAPADLDAFQEMKYTDPDTWSTLKSFYSYKGRVPEATRADFDLYTRIKATGFKGTIRVPPAAIDPSTLAFVDAHGSRHGVTLDQAKEYVRTARFSVTRRRWDGIKTNYYSPTGATYVNEEGKINTSFARSDFDQSVEKAMEVCEE
;
A
#
# COMPACT_ATOMS: atom_id res chain seq x y z
N MET A 1 37.14 -21.37 23.88
CA MET A 1 37.05 -19.91 23.61
C MET A 1 35.65 -19.50 24.00
N ILE A 2 35.50 -18.84 25.17
CA ILE A 2 34.20 -18.34 25.64
C ILE A 2 33.77 -17.25 24.67
N ARG A 3 32.68 -17.49 23.99
CA ARG A 3 32.11 -16.50 23.05
C ARG A 3 31.41 -15.41 23.86
N ASN A 4 31.65 -14.15 23.52
CA ASN A 4 31.12 -13.01 24.27
C ASN A 4 29.60 -12.80 24.02
N LYS A 5 28.96 -11.93 24.81
CA LYS A 5 27.54 -11.59 24.74
C LYS A 5 27.16 -11.10 23.33
N GLU A 6 27.98 -10.28 22.68
CA GLU A 6 27.75 -9.76 21.32
C GLU A 6 27.60 -10.87 20.30
N TYR A 7 28.39 -11.94 20.42
CA TYR A 7 28.27 -13.10 19.54
C TYR A 7 26.88 -13.75 19.66
N TRP A 8 26.36 -13.90 20.88
CA TRP A 8 25.07 -14.55 21.10
C TRP A 8 23.90 -13.68 20.67
N ILE A 9 23.98 -12.36 20.87
CA ILE A 9 23.02 -11.40 20.33
C ILE A 9 23.03 -11.43 18.80
N ALA A 10 24.20 -11.36 18.15
CA ALA A 10 24.32 -11.46 16.70
C ALA A 10 23.77 -12.79 16.18
N ARG A 11 23.97 -13.87 16.95
CA ARG A 11 23.43 -15.20 16.62
C ARG A 11 21.91 -15.24 16.71
N ALA A 12 21.31 -14.66 17.75
CA ALA A 12 19.85 -14.55 17.91
C ALA A 12 19.24 -13.72 16.77
N LEU A 13 19.83 -12.58 16.44
CA LEU A 13 19.40 -11.75 15.29
C LEU A 13 19.53 -12.48 13.95
N GLN A 14 20.59 -13.30 13.78
CA GLN A 14 20.72 -14.14 12.59
C GLN A 14 19.60 -15.18 12.51
N ARG A 15 19.23 -15.83 13.62
CA ARG A 15 18.14 -16.81 13.68
C ARG A 15 16.79 -16.18 13.36
N GLU A 16 16.53 -15.01 13.94
CA GLU A 16 15.32 -14.25 13.61
C GLU A 16 15.28 -13.90 12.12
N ASN A 17 16.40 -13.42 11.55
CA ASN A 17 16.45 -13.09 10.13
C ASN A 17 16.25 -14.34 9.23
N GLU A 18 16.76 -15.50 9.61
CA GLU A 18 16.47 -16.76 8.91
C GLU A 18 14.97 -17.06 8.92
N ALA A 19 14.30 -16.92 10.07
CA ALA A 19 12.85 -17.09 10.19
C ALA A 19 12.09 -16.02 9.36
N TYR A 20 12.52 -14.76 9.42
CA TYR A 20 11.95 -13.69 8.61
C TYR A 20 12.02 -13.99 7.10
N LEU A 21 13.17 -14.49 6.61
CA LEU A 21 13.34 -14.85 5.20
C LEU A 21 12.42 -16.01 4.78
N ARG A 22 12.18 -16.99 5.65
CA ARG A 22 11.16 -18.02 5.42
C ARG A 22 9.76 -17.42 5.27
N GLY A 23 9.41 -16.46 6.12
CA GLY A 23 8.17 -15.70 5.99
C GLY A 23 8.08 -14.94 4.68
N VAL A 24 9.19 -14.38 4.17
CA VAL A 24 9.25 -13.73 2.85
C VAL A 24 9.01 -14.73 1.72
N ASP A 25 9.62 -15.91 1.77
CA ASP A 25 9.41 -16.96 0.77
C ASP A 25 7.97 -17.47 0.77
N LEU A 26 7.38 -17.69 1.94
CA LEU A 26 5.98 -18.05 2.06
C LEU A 26 5.06 -16.95 1.51
N THR A 27 5.40 -15.68 1.76
CA THR A 27 4.68 -14.53 1.22
C THR A 27 4.73 -14.52 -0.32
N ALA A 28 5.87 -14.83 -0.92
CA ALA A 28 6.02 -14.92 -2.38
C ALA A 28 5.19 -16.07 -2.97
N LYS A 29 5.17 -17.24 -2.33
CA LYS A 29 4.28 -18.37 -2.71
C LYS A 29 2.82 -17.95 -2.62
N MET A 30 2.41 -17.31 -1.54
CA MET A 30 1.04 -16.80 -1.36
C MET A 30 0.66 -15.78 -2.43
N PHE A 31 1.55 -14.88 -2.84
CA PHE A 31 1.31 -13.96 -3.95
C PHE A 31 0.95 -14.68 -5.25
N GLN A 32 1.67 -15.76 -5.56
CA GLN A 32 1.40 -16.55 -6.76
C GLN A 32 0.01 -17.18 -6.72
N GLU A 33 -0.43 -17.66 -5.55
CA GLU A 33 -1.78 -18.23 -5.38
C GLU A 33 -2.87 -17.16 -5.55
N TYR A 34 -2.68 -15.97 -4.97
CA TYR A 34 -3.60 -14.83 -5.17
C TYR A 34 -3.67 -14.39 -6.63
N ASP A 35 -2.54 -14.32 -7.34
CA ASP A 35 -2.51 -13.98 -8.76
C ASP A 35 -3.19 -15.06 -9.62
N ARG A 36 -2.98 -16.34 -9.31
CA ARG A 36 -3.65 -17.47 -9.96
C ARG A 36 -5.16 -17.39 -9.78
N ALA A 37 -5.63 -17.19 -8.55
CA ALA A 37 -7.05 -17.04 -8.26
C ALA A 37 -7.65 -15.82 -8.97
N ALA A 38 -6.97 -14.67 -8.97
CA ALA A 38 -7.40 -13.46 -9.65
C ALA A 38 -7.53 -13.66 -11.17
N LYS A 39 -6.58 -14.36 -11.79
CA LYS A 39 -6.62 -14.69 -13.24
C LYS A 39 -7.77 -15.64 -13.55
N ALA A 40 -8.02 -16.64 -12.71
CA ALA A 40 -9.11 -17.59 -12.89
C ALA A 40 -10.50 -16.90 -12.75
N ILE A 41 -10.68 -16.08 -11.72
CA ILE A 41 -11.92 -15.33 -11.51
C ILE A 41 -12.19 -14.35 -12.66
N ARG A 42 -11.16 -13.64 -13.16
CA ARG A 42 -11.29 -12.75 -14.31
C ARG A 42 -11.72 -13.51 -15.58
N ARG A 43 -11.20 -14.72 -15.78
CA ARG A 43 -11.62 -15.59 -16.89
C ARG A 43 -13.10 -15.96 -16.76
N ASP A 44 -13.53 -16.41 -15.58
CA ASP A 44 -14.95 -16.78 -15.36
C ASP A 44 -15.90 -15.61 -15.61
N ILE A 45 -15.53 -14.40 -15.20
CA ILE A 45 -16.29 -13.19 -15.48
C ILE A 45 -16.34 -12.93 -17.00
N GLY A 46 -15.18 -13.04 -17.68
CA GLY A 46 -15.08 -12.88 -19.12
C GLY A 46 -15.95 -13.89 -19.89
N ASP A 47 -15.89 -15.16 -19.51
CA ASP A 47 -16.67 -16.25 -20.11
C ASP A 47 -18.17 -16.05 -19.87
N PHE A 48 -18.55 -15.63 -18.66
CA PHE A 48 -19.92 -15.29 -18.31
C PHE A 48 -20.45 -14.17 -19.22
N TYR A 49 -19.72 -13.08 -19.37
CA TYR A 49 -20.12 -11.97 -20.24
C TYR A 49 -20.13 -12.35 -21.72
N SER A 50 -19.13 -13.08 -22.20
CA SER A 50 -19.09 -13.57 -23.58
C SER A 50 -20.30 -14.46 -23.92
N LYS A 51 -20.72 -15.31 -22.96
CA LYS A 51 -21.84 -16.24 -23.13
C LYS A 51 -23.20 -15.54 -23.08
N TYR A 52 -23.35 -14.49 -22.27
CA TYR A 52 -24.67 -13.89 -22.01
C TYR A 52 -24.82 -12.43 -22.42
N ALA A 53 -23.72 -11.71 -22.72
CA ALA A 53 -23.79 -10.30 -23.08
C ALA A 53 -24.11 -10.03 -24.54
N GLY A 54 -23.89 -11.00 -25.42
CA GLY A 54 -24.11 -10.83 -26.87
C GLY A 54 -23.43 -9.56 -27.41
N LYS A 55 -23.95 -9.09 -28.59
CA LYS A 55 -23.41 -7.92 -29.30
C LYS A 55 -23.70 -6.57 -28.63
N TYR A 56 -24.59 -6.54 -27.60
CA TYR A 56 -25.15 -5.32 -27.00
C TYR A 56 -24.99 -5.21 -25.49
N GLY A 57 -24.19 -6.07 -24.87
CA GLY A 57 -23.97 -6.08 -23.42
C GLY A 57 -25.02 -6.89 -22.66
N LEU A 58 -24.63 -7.39 -21.48
CA LEU A 58 -25.50 -8.12 -20.58
C LEU A 58 -26.38 -7.15 -19.79
N THR A 59 -27.70 -7.37 -19.80
CA THR A 59 -28.62 -6.68 -18.90
C THR A 59 -28.74 -7.43 -17.58
N TYR A 60 -29.14 -6.72 -16.51
CA TYR A 60 -29.40 -7.35 -15.22
C TYR A 60 -30.44 -8.47 -15.32
N ASP A 61 -31.54 -8.23 -16.06
CA ASP A 61 -32.58 -9.23 -16.28
C ASP A 61 -32.06 -10.51 -16.97
N GLN A 62 -31.08 -10.39 -17.86
CA GLN A 62 -30.43 -11.54 -18.48
C GLN A 62 -29.54 -12.31 -17.52
N ALA A 63 -28.88 -11.61 -16.60
CA ALA A 63 -28.04 -12.22 -15.56
C ALA A 63 -28.84 -13.00 -14.50
N VAL A 64 -30.05 -12.52 -14.17
CA VAL A 64 -30.93 -13.18 -13.18
C VAL A 64 -31.83 -14.27 -13.76
N ARG A 65 -31.79 -14.53 -15.08
CA ARG A 65 -32.53 -15.68 -15.65
C ARG A 65 -32.03 -16.99 -15.06
N LEU A 66 -32.98 -17.88 -14.84
CA LEU A 66 -32.68 -19.22 -14.33
C LEU A 66 -31.80 -20.02 -15.29
N LEU A 67 -31.03 -20.94 -14.73
CA LEU A 67 -30.18 -21.85 -15.49
C LEU A 67 -31.04 -22.72 -16.43
N THR A 68 -30.52 -22.94 -17.63
CA THR A 68 -31.05 -24.00 -18.51
C THR A 68 -30.68 -25.37 -17.93
N ARG A 69 -31.35 -26.45 -18.42
CA ARG A 69 -31.08 -27.81 -17.99
C ARG A 69 -29.60 -28.20 -18.10
N LYS A 70 -28.90 -27.75 -19.17
CA LYS A 70 -27.49 -28.03 -19.39
C LYS A 70 -26.62 -27.28 -18.37
N GLU A 71 -26.86 -25.98 -18.18
CA GLU A 71 -26.15 -25.14 -17.21
C GLU A 71 -26.36 -25.63 -15.78
N PHE A 72 -27.54 -26.17 -15.46
CA PHE A 72 -27.83 -26.77 -14.16
C PHE A 72 -27.02 -28.06 -13.93
N GLN A 73 -26.73 -28.84 -14.97
CA GLN A 73 -25.87 -30.03 -14.83
C GLN A 73 -24.39 -29.60 -14.62
N GLU A 74 -23.94 -28.56 -15.28
CA GLU A 74 -22.61 -27.97 -15.05
C GLU A 74 -22.48 -27.46 -13.59
N TRP A 75 -23.49 -26.76 -13.10
CA TRP A 75 -23.60 -26.35 -11.69
C TRP A 75 -23.51 -27.49 -10.70
N LYS A 76 -24.24 -28.56 -10.95
CA LYS A 76 -24.17 -29.78 -10.10
C LYS A 76 -22.79 -30.43 -10.10
N ALA A 77 -22.04 -30.35 -11.19
CA ALA A 77 -20.67 -30.84 -11.23
C ALA A 77 -19.78 -30.01 -10.29
N THR A 78 -19.93 -28.69 -10.33
CA THR A 78 -19.21 -27.76 -9.41
C THR A 78 -19.52 -28.08 -7.94
N LEU A 79 -20.79 -28.34 -7.59
CA LEU A 79 -21.16 -28.75 -6.22
C LEU A 79 -20.54 -30.10 -5.82
N LYS A 80 -20.39 -31.05 -6.76
CA LYS A 80 -19.72 -32.32 -6.48
C LYS A 80 -18.23 -32.13 -6.17
N GLU A 81 -17.53 -31.25 -6.88
CA GLU A 81 -16.14 -30.90 -6.56
C GLU A 81 -16.04 -30.29 -5.17
N TYR A 82 -16.97 -29.41 -4.81
CA TYR A 82 -17.04 -28.83 -3.48
C TYR A 82 -17.21 -29.90 -2.38
N ILE A 83 -18.12 -30.87 -2.59
CA ILE A 83 -18.32 -31.97 -1.68
C ILE A 83 -17.05 -32.83 -1.52
N ALA A 84 -16.35 -33.11 -2.63
CA ALA A 84 -15.14 -33.90 -2.59
C ALA A 84 -14.04 -33.22 -1.76
N ARG A 85 -13.92 -31.90 -1.85
CA ARG A 85 -12.98 -31.12 -1.04
C ARG A 85 -13.34 -31.13 0.44
N ILE A 86 -14.61 -30.92 0.80
CA ILE A 86 -15.06 -31.02 2.17
C ILE A 86 -14.76 -32.41 2.76
N ALA A 87 -14.91 -33.46 1.94
CA ALA A 87 -14.60 -34.83 2.38
C ALA A 87 -13.10 -35.02 2.67
N ALA A 88 -12.22 -34.33 1.91
CA ALA A 88 -10.76 -34.39 2.05
C ALA A 88 -10.21 -33.47 3.15
N GLU A 89 -11.02 -32.53 3.67
CA GLU A 89 -10.56 -31.56 4.69
C GLU A 89 -10.37 -32.25 6.05
N PRO A 90 -9.16 -32.23 6.63
CA PRO A 90 -8.86 -32.88 7.90
C PRO A 90 -9.29 -32.07 9.12
N ASP A 91 -9.34 -30.72 9.05
CA ASP A 91 -9.74 -29.86 10.18
C ASP A 91 -11.26 -29.85 10.34
N PRO A 92 -11.81 -30.38 11.49
CA PRO A 92 -13.25 -30.43 11.71
C PRO A 92 -13.94 -29.07 11.68
N ARG A 93 -13.26 -28.00 12.10
CA ARG A 93 -13.83 -26.64 12.11
C ARG A 93 -13.92 -26.07 10.70
N VAL A 94 -12.87 -26.26 9.92
CA VAL A 94 -12.82 -25.90 8.51
C VAL A 94 -13.88 -26.67 7.73
N LYS A 95 -13.97 -27.97 7.97
CA LYS A 95 -14.98 -28.84 7.38
C LYS A 95 -16.40 -28.35 7.68
N ALA A 96 -16.68 -27.95 8.92
CA ALA A 96 -17.98 -27.41 9.32
C ALA A 96 -18.30 -26.09 8.58
N LEU A 97 -17.34 -25.20 8.44
CA LEU A 97 -17.49 -23.92 7.72
C LEU A 97 -17.77 -24.14 6.23
N LEU A 98 -16.99 -25.03 5.59
CA LEU A 98 -17.18 -25.37 4.17
C LEU A 98 -18.54 -26.07 3.94
N THR A 99 -18.97 -26.92 4.88
CA THR A 99 -20.28 -27.59 4.82
C THR A 99 -21.41 -26.56 4.90
N ALA A 100 -21.35 -25.60 5.83
CA ALA A 100 -22.36 -24.55 5.94
C ALA A 100 -22.46 -23.71 4.67
N GLN A 101 -21.33 -23.46 4.01
CA GLN A 101 -21.30 -22.76 2.72
C GLN A 101 -21.94 -23.61 1.59
N LEU A 102 -21.60 -24.89 1.51
CA LEU A 102 -22.20 -25.78 0.53
C LEU A 102 -23.73 -25.87 0.71
N ASP A 103 -24.22 -25.92 1.95
CA ASP A 103 -25.65 -25.93 2.25
C ASP A 103 -26.31 -24.64 1.74
N ALA A 104 -25.70 -23.48 1.96
CA ALA A 104 -26.21 -22.22 1.46
C ALA A 104 -26.27 -22.17 -0.09
N LEU A 105 -25.27 -22.77 -0.78
CA LEU A 105 -25.22 -22.85 -2.23
C LEU A 105 -26.17 -23.90 -2.82
N SER A 106 -26.48 -24.97 -2.10
CA SER A 106 -27.24 -26.14 -2.59
C SER A 106 -28.73 -26.07 -2.29
N THR A 107 -29.17 -25.25 -1.33
CA THR A 107 -30.57 -25.18 -0.87
C THR A 107 -31.53 -24.55 -1.90
N ASN A 108 -30.99 -23.82 -2.90
CA ASN A 108 -31.82 -23.18 -3.91
C ASN A 108 -32.20 -24.16 -5.03
N SER A 109 -33.49 -24.51 -5.14
CA SER A 109 -34.02 -25.29 -6.25
C SER A 109 -34.09 -24.55 -7.59
N ARG A 110 -33.86 -23.24 -7.58
CA ARG A 110 -33.86 -22.34 -8.76
C ARG A 110 -32.68 -21.39 -8.67
N ILE A 111 -31.66 -21.64 -9.44
CA ILE A 111 -30.43 -20.88 -9.46
C ILE A 111 -30.36 -19.96 -10.68
N SER A 112 -30.06 -18.70 -10.50
CA SER A 112 -29.77 -17.76 -11.58
C SER A 112 -28.33 -17.96 -12.12
N ARG A 113 -28.09 -17.50 -13.33
CA ARG A 113 -26.75 -17.52 -13.94
C ARG A 113 -25.73 -16.73 -13.13
N LEU A 114 -26.17 -15.61 -12.54
CA LEU A 114 -25.31 -14.78 -11.68
C LEU A 114 -24.94 -15.54 -10.39
N GLU A 115 -25.88 -16.22 -9.75
CA GLU A 115 -25.61 -17.04 -8.56
C GLU A 115 -24.67 -18.20 -8.88
N ALA A 116 -24.80 -18.83 -10.06
CA ALA A 116 -23.88 -19.88 -10.50
C ALA A 116 -22.45 -19.35 -10.68
N LEU A 117 -22.27 -18.17 -11.30
CA LEU A 117 -20.97 -17.52 -11.40
C LEU A 117 -20.38 -17.21 -10.02
N LEU A 118 -21.17 -16.63 -9.12
CA LEU A 118 -20.72 -16.29 -7.76
C LEU A 118 -20.35 -17.55 -6.96
N GLY A 119 -21.04 -18.66 -7.16
CA GLY A 119 -20.68 -19.95 -6.57
C GLY A 119 -19.36 -20.53 -7.10
N GLN A 120 -19.09 -20.42 -8.40
CA GLN A 120 -17.80 -20.81 -8.98
C GLN A 120 -16.65 -19.97 -8.45
N ILE A 121 -16.87 -18.67 -8.27
CA ILE A 121 -15.88 -17.76 -7.68
C ILE A 121 -15.61 -18.13 -6.23
N ASP A 122 -16.65 -18.42 -5.45
CA ASP A 122 -16.50 -18.85 -4.06
C ASP A 122 -15.66 -20.13 -3.95
N LEU A 123 -15.88 -21.10 -4.84
CA LEU A 123 -15.04 -22.29 -4.92
C LEU A 123 -13.56 -21.94 -5.10
N LYS A 124 -13.21 -21.03 -6.02
CA LYS A 124 -11.82 -20.62 -6.25
C LYS A 124 -11.20 -19.88 -5.06
N LEU A 125 -12.01 -19.10 -4.34
CA LEU A 125 -11.55 -18.44 -3.12
C LEU A 125 -11.36 -19.41 -1.96
N ASN A 126 -12.14 -20.50 -1.93
CA ASN A 126 -11.92 -21.61 -0.99
C ASN A 126 -10.63 -22.36 -1.31
N GLU A 127 -10.35 -22.63 -2.59
CA GLU A 127 -9.07 -23.21 -3.02
C GLU A 127 -7.88 -22.39 -2.57
N LEU A 128 -7.95 -21.07 -2.77
CA LEU A 128 -6.93 -20.13 -2.33
C LEU A 128 -6.73 -20.19 -0.82
N TRP A 129 -7.82 -20.22 -0.06
CA TRP A 129 -7.78 -20.31 1.40
C TRP A 129 -7.20 -21.64 1.90
N GLU A 130 -7.64 -22.78 1.37
CA GLU A 130 -7.15 -24.12 1.73
C GLU A 130 -5.66 -24.25 1.45
N THR A 131 -5.22 -23.85 0.26
CA THR A 131 -3.81 -23.84 -0.12
C THR A 131 -2.99 -22.95 0.82
N GLY A 132 -3.51 -21.75 1.12
CA GLY A 132 -2.85 -20.81 2.02
C GLY A 132 -2.71 -21.34 3.44
N VAL A 133 -3.75 -21.94 4.00
CA VAL A 133 -3.70 -22.58 5.34
C VAL A 133 -2.70 -23.71 5.36
N SER A 134 -2.70 -24.58 4.35
CA SER A 134 -1.78 -25.71 4.26
C SER A 134 -0.33 -25.25 4.19
N GLN A 135 -0.03 -24.27 3.34
CA GLN A 135 1.33 -23.70 3.20
C GLN A 135 1.80 -23.02 4.49
N MET A 136 0.92 -22.22 5.13
CA MET A 136 1.23 -21.57 6.40
C MET A 136 1.50 -22.59 7.51
N ARG A 137 0.66 -23.61 7.62
CA ARG A 137 0.79 -24.66 8.64
C ARG A 137 2.13 -25.40 8.52
N ALA A 138 2.49 -25.78 7.30
CA ALA A 138 3.75 -26.47 7.04
C ALA A 138 4.96 -25.58 7.40
N GLU A 139 4.97 -24.33 6.93
CA GLU A 139 6.09 -23.42 7.17
C GLU A 139 6.22 -23.01 8.65
N PHE A 140 5.11 -22.75 9.33
CA PHE A 140 5.12 -22.40 10.75
C PHE A 140 5.56 -23.59 11.63
N GLY A 141 5.12 -24.81 11.29
CA GLY A 141 5.58 -26.02 11.96
C GLY A 141 7.09 -26.23 11.79
N GLU A 142 7.62 -26.04 10.58
CA GLU A 142 9.05 -26.13 10.31
C GLU A 142 9.83 -25.00 11.01
N THR A 143 9.33 -23.77 10.98
CA THR A 143 9.92 -22.62 11.69
C THR A 143 10.03 -22.89 13.18
N PHE A 144 8.99 -23.45 13.80
CA PHE A 144 9.00 -23.81 15.20
C PHE A 144 10.00 -24.94 15.50
N GLN A 145 9.96 -26.04 14.74
CA GLN A 145 10.85 -27.19 14.96
C GLN A 145 12.32 -26.83 14.79
N GLU A 146 12.67 -26.20 13.68
CA GLU A 146 14.06 -25.80 13.44
C GLU A 146 14.53 -24.74 14.42
N GLY A 147 13.69 -23.76 14.74
CA GLY A 147 13.98 -22.73 15.73
C GLY A 147 14.33 -23.35 17.07
N TYR A 148 13.52 -24.30 17.55
CA TYR A 148 13.75 -25.01 18.79
C TYR A 148 15.12 -25.72 18.82
N TYR A 149 15.42 -26.55 17.83
CA TYR A 149 16.69 -27.29 17.81
C TYR A 149 17.91 -26.37 17.66
N LYS A 150 17.79 -25.35 16.85
CA LYS A 150 18.86 -24.36 16.68
C LYS A 150 19.11 -23.57 17.98
N LYS A 151 18.05 -23.20 18.69
CA LYS A 151 18.15 -22.46 19.96
C LYS A 151 18.73 -23.33 21.08
N VAL A 152 18.27 -24.57 21.20
CA VAL A 152 18.86 -25.53 22.15
C VAL A 152 20.38 -25.71 21.89
N TYR A 153 20.76 -25.85 20.61
CA TYR A 153 22.17 -25.93 20.24
C TYR A 153 22.96 -24.66 20.64
N ASP A 154 22.38 -23.49 20.43
CA ASP A 154 23.03 -22.22 20.77
C ASP A 154 23.21 -22.07 22.30
N ILE A 155 22.20 -22.42 23.10
CA ILE A 155 22.27 -22.42 24.58
C ILE A 155 23.36 -23.40 25.07
N GLN A 156 23.37 -24.66 24.58
CA GLN A 156 24.37 -25.65 24.97
C GLN A 156 25.79 -25.22 24.56
N SER A 157 25.93 -24.62 23.38
CA SER A 157 27.21 -24.12 22.90
C SER A 157 27.74 -22.96 23.74
N ARG A 158 26.87 -22.16 24.34
CA ARG A 158 27.21 -21.10 25.30
C ARG A 158 27.64 -21.69 26.66
N ALA A 159 26.85 -22.61 27.19
CA ALA A 159 27.13 -23.27 28.45
C ALA A 159 28.39 -24.18 28.41
N GLY A 160 28.90 -24.53 27.25
CA GLY A 160 30.11 -25.34 27.08
C GLY A 160 29.93 -26.84 27.33
N PHE A 161 28.67 -27.31 27.49
CA PHE A 161 28.35 -28.71 27.70
C PHE A 161 27.11 -29.13 26.92
N ILE A 162 27.05 -30.42 26.54
CA ILE A 162 25.92 -31.00 25.83
C ILE A 162 25.03 -31.68 26.87
N HIS A 163 23.84 -31.16 27.08
CA HIS A 163 22.78 -31.87 27.79
C HIS A 163 21.92 -32.67 26.84
N GLU A 164 21.47 -33.84 27.27
CA GLU A 164 20.40 -34.54 26.58
C GLU A 164 19.13 -33.68 26.63
N PHE A 165 18.59 -33.31 25.49
CA PHE A 165 17.32 -32.59 25.39
C PHE A 165 16.26 -33.50 24.75
N ALA A 166 15.01 -33.28 25.14
CA ALA A 166 13.90 -34.06 24.59
C ALA A 166 13.68 -33.70 23.11
N LYS A 167 13.54 -34.75 22.28
CA LYS A 167 13.04 -34.58 20.92
C LYS A 167 11.63 -33.98 20.99
N LEU A 168 11.36 -32.98 20.17
CA LEU A 168 10.00 -32.43 20.06
C LEU A 168 9.04 -33.54 19.60
N ASP A 169 7.99 -33.73 20.37
CA ASP A 169 6.85 -34.56 19.96
C ASP A 169 5.99 -33.79 18.95
N GLU A 170 5.45 -34.48 17.96
CA GLU A 170 4.53 -33.88 16.97
C GLU A 170 3.34 -33.22 17.64
N SER A 171 2.87 -33.76 18.78
CA SER A 171 1.78 -33.19 19.57
C SER A 171 2.10 -31.79 20.13
N VAL A 172 3.37 -31.51 20.47
CA VAL A 172 3.81 -30.20 20.93
C VAL A 172 3.72 -29.18 19.80
N VAL A 173 4.22 -29.54 18.62
CA VAL A 173 4.14 -28.70 17.42
C VAL A 173 2.68 -28.40 17.09
N GLU A 174 1.81 -29.43 17.10
CA GLU A 174 0.41 -29.31 16.82
C GLU A 174 -0.32 -28.43 17.83
N ASN A 175 -0.01 -28.54 19.12
CA ASN A 175 -0.57 -27.71 20.16
C ASN A 175 -0.21 -26.23 19.95
N VAL A 176 1.06 -25.93 19.61
CA VAL A 176 1.50 -24.56 19.32
C VAL A 176 0.82 -24.00 18.08
N LEU A 177 0.74 -24.78 17.00
CA LEU A 177 0.05 -24.39 15.75
C LEU A 177 -1.45 -24.15 15.93
N SER A 178 -2.07 -24.80 16.93
CA SER A 178 -3.50 -24.73 17.20
C SER A 178 -3.87 -23.75 18.31
N TYR A 179 -2.90 -23.09 18.93
CA TYR A 179 -3.14 -22.14 20.03
C TYR A 179 -3.50 -20.74 19.51
N PRO A 180 -4.66 -20.17 19.89
CA PRO A 180 -5.09 -18.85 19.43
C PRO A 180 -4.44 -17.73 20.24
N TRP A 181 -3.12 -17.60 20.20
CA TRP A 181 -2.29 -16.73 21.05
C TRP A 181 -2.71 -15.25 21.07
N SER A 182 -3.33 -14.75 20.02
CA SER A 182 -3.81 -13.36 19.90
C SER A 182 -5.32 -13.29 19.64
N GLY A 183 -6.08 -14.21 20.24
CA GLY A 183 -7.55 -14.25 20.22
C GLY A 183 -8.17 -14.98 19.03
N ALA A 184 -7.40 -15.43 18.04
CA ALA A 184 -7.84 -16.29 16.94
C ALA A 184 -6.65 -17.00 16.32
N MET A 185 -6.89 -18.19 15.73
CA MET A 185 -5.88 -18.90 14.95
C MET A 185 -5.57 -18.17 13.63
N PHE A 186 -4.39 -18.41 13.06
CA PHE A 186 -4.04 -17.89 11.74
C PHE A 186 -5.01 -18.34 10.64
N SER A 187 -5.50 -19.59 10.71
CA SER A 187 -6.50 -20.13 9.78
C SER A 187 -7.82 -19.36 9.85
N ASP A 188 -8.30 -19.01 11.05
CA ASP A 188 -9.53 -18.23 11.24
C ASP A 188 -9.37 -16.79 10.71
N ARG A 189 -8.19 -16.22 10.83
CA ARG A 189 -7.87 -14.89 10.30
C ARG A 189 -7.83 -14.89 8.78
N LEU A 190 -7.20 -15.91 8.19
CA LEU A 190 -7.18 -16.09 6.75
C LEU A 190 -8.58 -16.34 6.21
N TRP A 191 -9.40 -17.12 6.93
CA TRP A 191 -10.81 -17.31 6.60
C TRP A 191 -11.60 -16.00 6.60
N ARG A 192 -11.46 -15.17 7.63
CA ARG A 192 -12.12 -13.85 7.68
C ARG A 192 -11.69 -12.95 6.54
N ASN A 193 -10.41 -12.96 6.19
CA ASN A 193 -9.89 -12.25 5.04
C ASN A 193 -10.53 -12.73 3.72
N LYS A 194 -10.65 -14.04 3.54
CA LYS A 194 -11.36 -14.66 2.41
C LYS A 194 -12.83 -14.26 2.35
N GLN A 195 -13.55 -14.27 3.48
CA GLN A 195 -14.97 -13.87 3.53
C GLN A 195 -15.16 -12.39 3.15
N ALA A 196 -14.30 -11.50 3.65
CA ALA A 196 -14.31 -10.10 3.26
C ALA A 196 -14.05 -9.92 1.74
N LEU A 197 -13.10 -10.66 1.20
CA LEU A 197 -12.81 -10.67 -0.24
C LEU A 197 -14.02 -11.17 -1.05
N LEU A 198 -14.63 -12.27 -0.64
CA LEU A 198 -15.82 -12.82 -1.30
C LEU A 198 -16.98 -11.81 -1.32
N PHE A 199 -17.23 -11.13 -0.19
CA PHE A 199 -18.24 -10.08 -0.11
C PHE A 199 -17.97 -8.97 -1.15
N HIS A 200 -16.76 -8.45 -1.19
CA HIS A 200 -16.39 -7.40 -2.14
C HIS A 200 -16.43 -7.85 -3.61
N VAL A 201 -16.05 -9.09 -3.89
CA VAL A 201 -16.13 -9.66 -5.25
C VAL A 201 -17.59 -9.78 -5.68
N ARG A 202 -18.46 -10.29 -4.82
CA ARG A 202 -19.92 -10.38 -5.06
C ARG A 202 -20.51 -8.99 -5.32
N GLU A 203 -20.17 -8.01 -4.49
CA GLU A 203 -20.63 -6.63 -4.64
C GLU A 203 -20.18 -6.04 -5.99
N THR A 204 -18.88 -6.16 -6.32
CA THR A 204 -18.31 -5.63 -7.58
C THR A 204 -19.00 -6.23 -8.80
N ILE A 205 -19.25 -7.53 -8.81
CA ILE A 205 -19.90 -8.21 -9.94
C ILE A 205 -21.38 -7.84 -10.02
N THR A 206 -22.11 -7.91 -8.91
CA THR A 206 -23.55 -7.61 -8.89
C THR A 206 -23.83 -6.17 -9.31
N GLN A 207 -23.10 -5.21 -8.71
CA GLN A 207 -23.23 -3.80 -9.08
C GLN A 207 -22.73 -3.54 -10.51
N GLY A 208 -21.64 -4.20 -10.91
CA GLY A 208 -21.11 -4.09 -12.26
C GLY A 208 -22.13 -4.52 -13.33
N VAL A 209 -22.82 -5.64 -13.10
CA VAL A 209 -23.91 -6.13 -13.97
C VAL A 209 -25.08 -5.16 -13.95
N MET A 210 -25.51 -4.68 -12.78
CA MET A 210 -26.63 -3.73 -12.67
C MET A 210 -26.36 -2.41 -13.38
N GLN A 211 -25.12 -1.91 -13.31
CA GLN A 211 -24.68 -0.64 -13.89
C GLN A 211 -24.19 -0.75 -15.33
N GLY A 212 -24.16 -1.97 -15.91
CA GLY A 212 -23.63 -2.21 -17.25
C GLY A 212 -22.13 -1.92 -17.40
N LYS A 213 -21.35 -2.08 -16.31
CA LYS A 213 -19.89 -1.90 -16.33
C LYS A 213 -19.24 -2.89 -17.31
N SER A 214 -18.17 -2.46 -17.97
CA SER A 214 -17.36 -3.35 -18.79
C SER A 214 -16.60 -4.39 -17.95
N VAL A 215 -16.28 -5.54 -18.55
CA VAL A 215 -15.44 -6.59 -17.91
C VAL A 215 -14.09 -6.01 -17.48
N ALA A 216 -13.50 -5.11 -18.27
CA ALA A 216 -12.24 -4.45 -17.95
C ALA A 216 -12.34 -3.59 -16.66
N ALA A 217 -13.42 -2.83 -16.49
CA ALA A 217 -13.65 -2.01 -15.31
C ALA A 217 -13.82 -2.89 -14.05
N MET A 218 -14.64 -3.93 -14.12
CA MET A 218 -14.81 -4.87 -13.00
C MET A 218 -13.52 -5.63 -12.69
N SER A 219 -12.76 -6.05 -13.71
CA SER A 219 -11.47 -6.71 -13.51
C SER A 219 -10.45 -5.82 -12.81
N LYS A 220 -10.45 -4.51 -13.06
CA LYS A 220 -9.59 -3.54 -12.37
C LYS A 220 -9.99 -3.42 -10.89
N GLU A 221 -11.28 -3.29 -10.59
CA GLU A 221 -11.79 -3.26 -9.21
C GLU A 221 -11.47 -4.55 -8.45
N LEU A 222 -11.68 -5.71 -9.08
CA LEU A 222 -11.33 -7.02 -8.53
C LEU A 222 -9.84 -7.12 -8.20
N SER A 223 -8.96 -6.70 -9.10
CA SER A 223 -7.51 -6.73 -8.89
C SER A 223 -7.09 -5.90 -7.68
N ALA A 224 -7.71 -4.75 -7.47
CA ALA A 224 -7.47 -3.92 -6.28
C ALA A 224 -7.91 -4.63 -4.99
N LYS A 225 -9.06 -5.30 -4.98
CA LYS A 225 -9.56 -6.06 -3.81
C LYS A 225 -8.71 -7.30 -3.50
N MET A 226 -8.28 -8.02 -4.53
CA MET A 226 -7.33 -9.14 -4.38
C MET A 226 -6.00 -8.67 -3.80
N GLY A 227 -5.47 -7.53 -4.25
CA GLY A 227 -4.25 -6.92 -3.70
C GLY A 227 -4.39 -6.51 -2.22
N GLN A 228 -5.53 -5.98 -1.81
CA GLN A 228 -5.81 -5.65 -0.41
C GLN A 228 -5.87 -6.91 0.47
N SER A 229 -6.53 -7.97 -0.02
CA SER A 229 -6.61 -9.27 0.67
C SER A 229 -5.23 -9.93 0.79
N TYR A 230 -4.41 -9.87 -0.26
CA TYR A 230 -3.03 -10.35 -0.23
C TYR A 230 -2.19 -9.61 0.82
N LYS A 231 -2.26 -8.27 0.90
CA LYS A 231 -1.53 -7.50 1.92
C LYS A 231 -1.94 -7.88 3.35
N ALA A 232 -3.20 -8.24 3.57
CA ALA A 232 -3.65 -8.74 4.86
C ALA A 232 -3.06 -10.13 5.17
N ALA A 233 -2.97 -11.02 4.18
CA ALA A 233 -2.34 -12.33 4.30
C ALA A 233 -0.82 -12.20 4.51
N GLU A 234 -0.14 -11.32 3.79
CA GLU A 234 1.28 -11.01 3.97
C GLU A 234 1.58 -10.56 5.41
N ARG A 235 0.81 -9.61 5.93
CA ARG A 235 0.96 -9.15 7.31
C ARG A 235 0.73 -10.28 8.31
N LEU A 236 -0.26 -11.14 8.06
CA LEU A 236 -0.52 -12.31 8.89
C LEU A 236 0.69 -13.25 8.90
N ILE A 237 1.20 -13.64 7.73
CA ILE A 237 2.36 -14.52 7.59
C ILE A 237 3.54 -13.97 8.41
N ARG A 238 3.92 -12.72 8.21
CA ARG A 238 5.07 -12.12 8.90
C ARG A 238 4.89 -12.13 10.42
N THR A 239 3.71 -11.80 10.91
CA THR A 239 3.42 -11.77 12.35
C THR A 239 3.45 -13.17 12.97
N GLU A 240 2.85 -14.14 12.30
CA GLU A 240 2.82 -15.53 12.77
C GLU A 240 4.21 -16.19 12.68
N THR A 241 5.02 -15.87 11.66
CA THR A 241 6.41 -16.37 11.58
C THR A 241 7.23 -15.93 12.78
N THR A 242 7.18 -14.65 13.16
CA THR A 242 7.84 -14.16 14.40
C THR A 242 7.26 -14.84 15.63
N HIS A 243 5.95 -15.04 15.70
CA HIS A 243 5.33 -15.75 16.84
C HIS A 243 5.87 -17.18 16.97
N PHE A 244 5.86 -17.97 15.91
CA PHE A 244 6.32 -19.36 15.97
C PHE A 244 7.82 -19.49 16.22
N HIS A 245 8.62 -18.55 15.70
CA HIS A 245 10.03 -18.46 16.04
C HIS A 245 10.23 -18.16 17.54
N SER A 246 9.51 -17.19 18.08
CA SER A 246 9.59 -16.82 19.49
C SER A 246 9.09 -17.93 20.42
N GLU A 247 8.03 -18.64 20.07
CA GLU A 247 7.58 -19.81 20.84
C GLU A 247 8.59 -20.97 20.78
N ALA A 248 9.34 -21.13 19.68
CA ALA A 248 10.47 -22.07 19.59
C ALA A 248 11.58 -21.70 20.57
N ASP A 249 11.96 -20.43 20.65
CA ASP A 249 12.94 -19.92 21.61
C ASP A 249 12.48 -20.17 23.05
N LYS A 250 11.21 -19.85 23.36
CA LYS A 250 10.63 -20.09 24.68
C LYS A 250 10.59 -21.56 25.07
N ALA A 251 10.26 -22.45 24.12
CA ALA A 251 10.30 -23.88 24.33
C ALA A 251 11.73 -24.37 24.61
N ALA A 252 12.73 -23.82 23.89
CA ALA A 252 14.14 -24.13 24.12
C ALA A 252 14.64 -23.61 25.47
N TYR A 253 14.24 -22.42 25.91
CA TYR A 253 14.54 -21.89 27.23
C TYR A 253 14.00 -22.81 28.34
N ASN A 254 12.74 -23.23 28.21
CA ASN A 254 12.14 -24.15 29.19
C ASN A 254 12.84 -25.54 29.19
N ALA A 255 13.27 -26.04 28.04
CA ALA A 255 13.98 -27.31 27.93
C ALA A 255 15.41 -27.27 28.50
N ALA A 256 16.01 -26.09 28.55
CA ALA A 256 17.36 -25.84 29.06
C ALA A 256 17.38 -25.17 30.44
N ASP A 257 16.23 -25.09 31.13
CA ASP A 257 16.05 -24.45 32.45
C ASP A 257 16.58 -22.99 32.52
N VAL A 258 16.47 -22.25 31.40
CA VAL A 258 16.82 -20.84 31.35
C VAL A 258 15.79 -20.02 32.14
N GLU A 259 16.22 -19.30 33.16
CA GLU A 259 15.32 -18.53 34.01
C GLU A 259 14.93 -17.17 33.43
N GLN A 260 15.86 -16.51 32.76
CA GLN A 260 15.69 -15.15 32.26
C GLN A 260 16.14 -15.02 30.79
N TYR A 261 15.52 -14.06 30.10
CA TYR A 261 15.93 -13.65 28.77
C TYR A 261 16.10 -12.13 28.70
N GLU A 262 16.93 -11.70 27.77
CA GLU A 262 17.06 -10.30 27.36
C GLU A 262 16.28 -10.08 26.08
N TYR A 263 15.50 -9.01 26.03
CA TYR A 263 14.77 -8.58 24.82
C TYR A 263 15.73 -7.86 23.89
N ILE A 264 15.76 -8.26 22.63
CA ILE A 264 16.62 -7.70 21.58
C ILE A 264 15.74 -7.08 20.47
N ALA A 265 15.73 -5.76 20.39
CA ALA A 265 15.08 -5.07 19.28
C ALA A 265 15.94 -5.12 18.02
N THR A 266 15.32 -5.12 16.86
CA THR A 266 16.04 -4.91 15.60
C THR A 266 16.46 -3.45 15.50
N HIS A 267 17.75 -3.18 15.32
CA HIS A 267 18.27 -1.81 15.23
C HIS A 267 18.16 -1.29 13.81
N ASP A 268 16.98 -0.80 13.43
CA ASP A 268 16.75 -0.12 12.17
C ASP A 268 15.65 0.95 12.27
N THR A 269 15.45 1.68 11.17
CA THR A 269 14.48 2.78 11.11
C THR A 269 13.01 2.33 11.22
N ARG A 270 12.72 1.03 11.12
CA ARG A 270 11.37 0.46 11.24
C ARG A 270 11.02 0.06 12.67
N THR A 271 11.99 0.04 13.57
CA THR A 271 11.78 -0.32 14.98
C THR A 271 10.90 0.74 15.66
N CYS A 272 9.79 0.29 16.26
CA CYS A 272 8.86 1.18 16.93
C CYS A 272 9.35 1.56 18.32
N GLU A 273 8.77 2.61 18.90
CA GLU A 273 9.12 3.12 20.23
C GLU A 273 8.94 2.07 21.33
N THR A 274 7.91 1.22 21.24
CA THR A 274 7.65 0.14 22.21
C THR A 274 8.78 -0.88 22.20
N CYS A 275 9.19 -1.35 21.03
CA CYS A 275 10.28 -2.31 20.88
C CYS A 275 11.62 -1.68 21.29
N ALA A 276 11.89 -0.45 20.88
CA ALA A 276 13.08 0.29 21.26
C ALA A 276 13.20 0.47 22.78
N ALA A 277 12.09 0.73 23.45
CA ALA A 277 12.06 0.89 24.92
C ALA A 277 12.25 -0.43 25.69
N LEU A 278 12.07 -1.59 25.05
CA LEU A 278 12.29 -2.90 25.65
C LEU A 278 13.71 -3.43 25.41
N ASP A 279 14.43 -2.88 24.45
CA ASP A 279 15.76 -3.33 24.06
C ASP A 279 16.72 -3.35 25.24
N GLY A 280 17.44 -4.47 25.40
CA GLY A 280 18.35 -4.69 26.53
C GLY A 280 17.69 -4.96 27.88
N LYS A 281 16.34 -5.02 27.98
CA LYS A 281 15.67 -5.35 29.23
C LYS A 281 15.57 -6.85 29.46
N HIS A 282 15.68 -7.24 30.75
CA HIS A 282 15.65 -8.63 31.18
C HIS A 282 14.29 -8.99 31.76
N PHE A 283 13.79 -10.18 31.43
CA PHE A 283 12.52 -10.70 31.92
C PHE A 283 12.64 -12.18 32.26
N LYS A 284 11.79 -12.68 33.18
CA LYS A 284 11.73 -14.11 33.49
C LYS A 284 10.98 -14.86 32.38
N VAL A 285 11.50 -16.01 31.98
CA VAL A 285 10.89 -16.85 30.95
C VAL A 285 9.44 -17.25 31.29
N LYS A 286 9.16 -17.54 32.58
CA LYS A 286 7.81 -17.89 33.05
C LYS A 286 6.79 -16.74 32.91
N ASP A 287 7.26 -15.49 32.85
CA ASP A 287 6.44 -14.28 32.72
C ASP A 287 6.40 -13.76 31.26
N ALA A 288 6.98 -14.51 30.33
CA ALA A 288 7.02 -14.16 28.91
C ALA A 288 5.61 -14.17 28.30
N GLN A 289 5.19 -13.00 27.84
CA GLN A 289 3.87 -12.78 27.23
C GLN A 289 4.00 -11.98 25.93
N ALA A 290 3.60 -12.59 24.82
CA ALA A 290 3.57 -11.93 23.53
C ALA A 290 2.72 -10.64 23.56
N GLY A 291 3.25 -9.57 22.96
CA GLY A 291 2.59 -8.25 22.97
C GLY A 291 2.79 -7.42 24.25
N VAL A 292 3.47 -7.95 25.26
CA VAL A 292 3.74 -7.25 26.53
C VAL A 292 5.24 -7.08 26.78
N ASN A 293 5.96 -8.18 26.83
CA ASN A 293 7.41 -8.23 27.09
C ASN A 293 8.14 -9.24 26.21
N TYR A 294 7.44 -9.98 25.37
CA TYR A 294 7.95 -11.05 24.53
C TYR A 294 7.47 -10.88 23.08
N PRO A 295 8.31 -11.12 22.04
CA PRO A 295 7.89 -11.01 20.65
C PRO A 295 6.82 -12.04 20.27
N PRO A 296 5.93 -11.71 19.28
CA PRO A 296 5.82 -10.41 18.61
C PRO A 296 5.07 -9.38 19.44
N MET A 297 5.58 -8.15 19.49
CA MET A 297 4.93 -7.03 20.20
C MET A 297 3.77 -6.45 19.40
N HIS A 298 3.86 -6.50 18.08
CA HIS A 298 2.88 -5.95 17.13
C HIS A 298 2.96 -6.66 15.77
N PRO A 299 1.99 -6.45 14.86
CA PRO A 299 2.09 -6.97 13.50
C PRO A 299 3.38 -6.55 12.78
N ASN A 300 4.01 -7.49 12.06
CA ASN A 300 5.30 -7.35 11.37
C ASN A 300 6.49 -7.10 12.31
N ASP A 301 6.42 -7.52 13.56
CA ASP A 301 7.56 -7.48 14.48
C ASP A 301 8.72 -8.36 13.98
N ARG A 302 9.96 -7.96 14.29
CA ARG A 302 11.21 -8.64 13.92
C ARG A 302 12.18 -8.68 15.10
N CYS A 303 11.68 -8.42 16.31
CA CYS A 303 12.45 -8.49 17.51
C CYS A 303 12.62 -9.95 17.95
N THR A 304 13.66 -10.22 18.73
CA THR A 304 13.97 -11.56 19.24
C THR A 304 14.40 -11.49 20.70
N THR A 305 14.86 -12.61 21.24
CA THR A 305 15.36 -12.71 22.60
C THR A 305 16.64 -13.53 22.65
N VAL A 306 17.45 -13.27 23.66
CA VAL A 306 18.64 -14.09 23.98
C VAL A 306 18.55 -14.52 25.44
N GLU A 307 19.03 -15.69 25.76
CA GLU A 307 19.14 -16.14 27.15
C GLU A 307 20.01 -15.18 27.97
N TYR A 308 19.57 -14.88 29.19
CA TYR A 308 20.28 -14.02 30.12
C TYR A 308 20.53 -14.75 31.41
N ASP A 309 21.84 -14.84 31.82
CA ASP A 309 22.26 -15.35 33.09
C ASP A 309 22.90 -14.21 33.89
N PRO A 310 22.34 -13.83 35.06
CA PRO A 310 22.93 -12.81 35.92
C PRO A 310 24.35 -13.17 36.38
N ASP A 311 24.66 -14.45 36.53
CA ASP A 311 25.97 -14.92 37.01
C ASP A 311 27.06 -14.78 35.92
N ASP A 312 26.71 -14.85 34.62
CA ASP A 312 27.63 -14.53 33.51
C ASP A 312 28.20 -13.12 33.62
N ALA A 313 27.40 -12.14 34.08
CA ALA A 313 27.83 -10.76 34.26
C ALA A 313 28.82 -10.66 35.47
N LEU A 314 28.58 -11.45 36.50
CA LEU A 314 29.46 -11.51 37.69
C LEU A 314 30.77 -12.21 37.37
N ASP A 315 30.73 -13.32 36.65
CA ASP A 315 31.92 -14.06 36.21
C ASP A 315 32.78 -13.22 35.25
N TRP A 316 32.13 -12.47 34.36
CA TRP A 316 32.83 -11.52 33.50
C TRP A 316 33.51 -10.41 34.30
N TYR A 317 32.80 -9.82 35.25
CA TYR A 317 33.37 -8.81 36.19
C TYR A 317 34.55 -9.36 36.95
N ASN A 318 34.43 -10.57 37.48
CA ASN A 318 35.49 -11.26 38.19
C ASN A 318 36.70 -11.64 37.32
N SER A 319 36.50 -11.78 36.00
CA SER A 319 37.59 -12.08 35.06
C SER A 319 38.49 -10.87 34.79
N GLY A 320 38.11 -9.66 35.23
CA GLY A 320 38.86 -8.42 34.99
C GLY A 320 38.88 -7.96 33.56
N GLN A 321 38.04 -8.55 32.68
CA GLN A 321 37.90 -8.14 31.29
C GLN A 321 36.90 -6.99 31.17
N PRO A 322 37.07 -6.05 30.23
CA PRO A 322 36.08 -5.00 30.02
C PRO A 322 34.75 -5.65 29.58
N MET A 323 33.66 -5.22 30.20
CA MET A 323 32.31 -5.64 29.79
C MET A 323 32.16 -5.33 28.31
N PRO A 324 31.67 -6.28 27.48
CA PRO A 324 31.31 -5.98 26.10
C PRO A 324 30.30 -4.85 26.06
N GLU A 325 30.58 -3.82 25.28
CA GLU A 325 29.59 -2.77 25.04
C GLU A 325 28.44 -3.36 24.20
N ASN A 326 27.26 -3.44 24.80
CA ASN A 326 26.06 -3.72 24.05
C ASN A 326 25.63 -2.44 23.37
N MET A 327 25.56 -2.45 22.07
CA MET A 327 24.85 -1.39 21.33
C MET A 327 23.36 -1.56 21.56
N THR A 328 22.75 -0.66 22.32
CA THR A 328 21.30 -0.58 22.46
C THR A 328 20.71 0.18 21.27
N TYR A 329 19.37 0.09 21.10
CA TYR A 329 18.67 0.92 20.11
C TYR A 329 18.94 2.42 20.30
N GLU A 330 19.06 2.89 21.56
CA GLU A 330 19.37 4.27 21.89
C GLU A 330 20.78 4.67 21.40
N ASP A 331 21.76 3.80 21.56
CA ASP A 331 23.14 4.02 21.06
C ASP A 331 23.16 4.03 19.54
N TRP A 332 22.47 3.10 18.90
CA TRP A 332 22.29 3.06 17.44
C TRP A 332 21.60 4.35 16.94
N TYR A 333 20.51 4.77 17.60
CA TYR A 333 19.80 6.00 17.24
C TYR A 333 20.70 7.22 17.32
N ARG A 334 21.47 7.33 18.43
CA ARG A 334 22.45 8.42 18.61
C ARG A 334 23.50 8.41 17.50
N GLN A 335 24.06 7.26 17.14
CA GLN A 335 25.01 7.15 16.03
C GLN A 335 24.39 7.59 14.70
N GLN A 336 23.13 7.25 14.43
CA GLN A 336 22.46 7.69 13.20
C GLN A 336 22.26 9.22 13.19
N VAL A 337 21.88 9.79 14.32
CA VAL A 337 21.72 11.25 14.45
C VAL A 337 23.06 11.96 14.32
N ASP A 338 24.13 11.44 14.92
CA ASP A 338 25.48 12.03 14.81
C ASP A 338 26.01 11.98 13.37
N ALA A 339 25.73 10.88 12.65
CA ALA A 339 26.21 10.69 11.26
C ALA A 339 25.38 11.45 10.23
N ASN A 340 24.06 11.57 10.41
CA ASN A 340 23.13 12.02 9.37
C ASN A 340 22.29 13.25 9.78
N GLY A 341 22.46 13.72 11.03
CA GLY A 341 21.74 14.87 11.57
C GLY A 341 20.43 14.53 12.28
N PRO A 342 19.90 15.49 13.04
CA PRO A 342 18.67 15.29 13.81
C PRO A 342 17.46 15.03 12.92
N GLY A 343 16.60 14.09 13.35
CA GLY A 343 15.38 13.72 12.62
C GLY A 343 15.61 12.76 11.44
N TYR A 344 16.82 12.28 11.19
CA TYR A 344 17.11 11.32 10.12
C TYR A 344 16.31 10.02 10.27
N VAL A 345 16.33 9.43 11.45
CA VAL A 345 15.65 8.15 11.72
C VAL A 345 14.15 8.27 11.53
N GLU A 346 13.55 9.38 11.99
CA GLU A 346 12.11 9.64 11.83
C GLU A 346 11.71 9.82 10.36
N LYS A 347 12.53 10.51 9.58
CA LYS A 347 12.31 10.69 8.13
C LYS A 347 12.37 9.35 7.40
N GLU A 348 13.40 8.55 7.65
CA GLU A 348 13.55 7.23 7.02
C GLU A 348 12.41 6.28 7.45
N ARG A 349 11.94 6.36 8.70
CA ARG A 349 10.75 5.65 9.16
C ARG A 349 9.50 6.09 8.39
N GLN A 350 9.30 7.40 8.18
CA GLN A 350 8.18 7.93 7.41
C GLN A 350 8.22 7.49 5.94
N LYS A 351 9.39 7.51 5.30
CA LYS A 351 9.60 6.99 3.92
C LYS A 351 9.17 5.53 3.83
N THR A 352 9.66 4.69 4.74
CA THR A 352 9.33 3.27 4.79
C THR A 352 7.85 3.01 5.05
N TYR A 353 7.26 3.69 6.04
CA TYR A 353 5.84 3.54 6.39
C TYR A 353 4.90 3.97 5.26
N ASN A 354 5.24 5.03 4.55
CA ASN A 354 4.42 5.58 3.48
C ASN A 354 4.77 5.05 2.08
N GLN A 355 5.74 4.18 1.93
CA GLN A 355 6.28 3.74 0.63
C GLN A 355 5.21 3.38 -0.40
N SER A 356 4.21 2.56 -0.03
CA SER A 356 3.13 2.18 -0.95
C SER A 356 2.29 3.37 -1.42
N LYS A 357 2.00 4.32 -0.52
CA LYS A 357 1.25 5.53 -0.84
C LYS A 357 2.09 6.47 -1.69
N ASP A 358 3.39 6.54 -1.42
CA ASP A 358 4.34 7.38 -2.13
C ASP A 358 4.56 6.87 -3.56
N VAL A 359 4.64 5.56 -3.76
CA VAL A 359 4.67 4.95 -5.10
C VAL A 359 3.45 5.36 -5.92
N GLU A 360 2.24 5.25 -5.36
CA GLU A 360 1.02 5.68 -6.04
C GLU A 360 1.01 7.19 -6.32
N GLN A 361 1.45 7.98 -5.34
CA GLN A 361 1.50 9.43 -5.47
C GLN A 361 2.54 9.85 -6.50
N PHE A 362 3.75 9.29 -6.44
CA PHE A 362 4.81 9.51 -7.42
C PHE A 362 4.35 9.15 -8.84
N GLY A 363 3.69 8.00 -9.02
CA GLY A 363 3.12 7.61 -10.32
C GLY A 363 2.17 8.68 -10.89
N ARG A 364 1.25 9.21 -10.06
CA ARG A 364 0.35 10.30 -10.50
C ARG A 364 1.09 11.60 -10.83
N TYR A 365 2.15 11.91 -10.08
CA TYR A 365 2.97 13.10 -10.32
C TYR A 365 3.78 12.94 -11.60
N SER A 366 4.42 11.78 -11.80
CA SER A 366 5.19 11.48 -13.02
C SER A 366 4.31 11.50 -14.28
N GLU A 367 3.10 10.94 -14.22
CA GLU A 367 2.15 10.95 -15.33
C GLU A 367 1.74 12.39 -15.71
N ARG A 368 1.49 13.26 -14.73
CA ARG A 368 1.01 14.63 -15.00
C ARG A 368 2.11 15.61 -15.33
N LEU A 369 3.25 15.52 -14.63
CA LEU A 369 4.35 16.49 -14.75
C LEU A 369 5.36 16.10 -15.85
N GLY A 370 5.44 14.81 -16.20
CA GLY A 370 6.42 14.33 -17.20
C GLY A 370 7.85 14.57 -16.75
N ALA A 371 8.65 15.24 -17.58
CA ALA A 371 10.04 15.55 -17.28
C ALA A 371 10.25 16.51 -16.08
N ASP A 372 9.21 17.21 -15.66
CA ASP A 372 9.25 18.11 -14.50
C ASP A 372 8.96 17.39 -13.16
N ALA A 373 8.67 16.08 -13.19
CA ALA A 373 8.54 15.26 -11.99
C ALA A 373 9.94 14.95 -11.40
N PRO A 374 10.03 14.64 -10.09
CA PRO A 374 11.26 14.06 -9.53
C PRO A 374 11.72 12.84 -10.32
N ALA A 375 13.03 12.62 -10.41
CA ALA A 375 13.65 11.62 -11.28
C ALA A 375 13.20 10.19 -10.92
N ASP A 376 13.05 9.92 -9.64
CA ASP A 376 12.66 8.62 -9.09
C ASP A 376 11.89 8.76 -7.78
N LEU A 377 11.50 7.63 -7.20
CA LEU A 377 10.76 7.59 -5.94
C LEU A 377 11.57 8.16 -4.77
N ASP A 378 12.88 7.89 -4.74
CA ASP A 378 13.75 8.34 -3.66
C ASP A 378 13.86 9.87 -3.66
N ALA A 379 14.08 10.48 -4.82
CA ALA A 379 14.07 11.93 -5.00
C ALA A 379 12.71 12.55 -4.63
N PHE A 380 11.61 11.88 -4.96
CA PHE A 380 10.26 12.31 -4.59
C PHE A 380 10.05 12.28 -3.08
N GLN A 381 10.45 11.19 -2.40
CA GLN A 381 10.35 11.04 -0.95
C GLN A 381 11.28 12.01 -0.22
N GLU A 382 12.52 12.18 -0.71
CA GLU A 382 13.46 13.15 -0.14
C GLU A 382 12.86 14.55 -0.15
N MET A 383 12.40 15.02 -1.30
CA MET A 383 11.72 16.31 -1.42
C MET A 383 10.51 16.41 -0.48
N LYS A 384 9.70 15.35 -0.40
CA LYS A 384 8.46 15.34 0.38
C LYS A 384 8.69 15.44 1.89
N TYR A 385 9.75 14.80 2.41
CA TYR A 385 9.98 14.67 3.85
C TYR A 385 11.10 15.57 4.38
N THR A 386 11.92 16.16 3.49
CA THR A 386 13.08 16.98 3.91
C THR A 386 13.02 18.43 3.45
N ASP A 387 12.29 18.73 2.36
CA ASP A 387 12.21 20.08 1.79
C ASP A 387 10.74 20.54 1.63
N PRO A 388 10.15 21.11 2.72
CA PRO A 388 8.75 21.57 2.71
C PRO A 388 8.45 22.61 1.63
N ASP A 389 9.41 23.48 1.31
CA ASP A 389 9.22 24.59 0.35
C ASP A 389 9.18 24.05 -1.08
N THR A 390 10.15 23.23 -1.46
CA THR A 390 10.17 22.56 -2.76
C THR A 390 8.99 21.63 -2.92
N TRP A 391 8.61 20.89 -1.86
CA TRP A 391 7.42 20.06 -1.87
C TRP A 391 6.12 20.86 -2.06
N SER A 392 5.99 22.01 -1.38
CA SER A 392 4.85 22.92 -1.55
C SER A 392 4.75 23.47 -2.98
N THR A 393 5.91 23.82 -3.55
CA THR A 393 6.01 24.29 -4.93
C THR A 393 5.63 23.21 -5.93
N LEU A 394 6.10 21.98 -5.75
CA LEU A 394 5.75 20.84 -6.61
C LEU A 394 4.25 20.52 -6.55
N LYS A 395 3.63 20.54 -5.36
CA LYS A 395 2.17 20.37 -5.19
C LYS A 395 1.39 21.46 -5.94
N SER A 396 1.86 22.70 -5.84
CA SER A 396 1.24 23.84 -6.50
C SER A 396 1.32 23.73 -8.01
N PHE A 397 2.47 23.32 -8.53
CA PHE A 397 2.67 23.07 -9.96
C PHE A 397 1.84 21.89 -10.46
N TYR A 398 1.81 20.78 -9.73
CA TYR A 398 0.93 19.64 -10.04
C TYR A 398 -0.54 20.05 -10.14
N SER A 399 -1.01 20.87 -9.19
CA SER A 399 -2.36 21.41 -9.20
C SER A 399 -2.61 22.35 -10.37
N TYR A 400 -1.63 23.20 -10.70
CA TYR A 400 -1.70 24.12 -11.82
C TYR A 400 -1.76 23.39 -13.16
N LYS A 401 -0.88 22.43 -13.39
CA LYS A 401 -0.86 21.61 -14.61
C LYS A 401 -2.13 20.75 -14.78
N GLY A 402 -2.83 20.44 -13.69
CA GLY A 402 -4.17 19.83 -13.75
C GLY A 402 -5.24 20.73 -14.34
N ARG A 403 -5.08 22.06 -14.27
CA ARG A 403 -5.98 23.09 -14.85
C ARG A 403 -5.50 23.58 -16.21
N VAL A 404 -4.21 23.55 -16.44
CA VAL A 404 -3.54 24.01 -17.68
C VAL A 404 -2.55 22.91 -18.11
N PRO A 405 -3.03 21.84 -18.78
CA PRO A 405 -2.21 20.65 -19.07
C PRO A 405 -0.98 20.94 -19.91
N GLU A 406 -1.05 21.93 -20.81
CA GLU A 406 0.02 22.35 -21.69
C GLU A 406 1.10 23.21 -20.99
N ALA A 407 0.86 23.69 -19.77
CA ALA A 407 1.80 24.56 -19.07
C ALA A 407 3.14 23.87 -18.80
N THR A 408 4.21 24.60 -19.06
CA THR A 408 5.58 24.23 -18.69
C THR A 408 5.92 24.69 -17.27
N ARG A 409 7.09 24.31 -16.77
CA ARG A 409 7.59 24.85 -15.50
C ARG A 409 7.79 26.37 -15.56
N ALA A 410 8.32 26.87 -16.65
CA ALA A 410 8.50 28.32 -16.86
C ALA A 410 7.15 29.07 -16.85
N ASP A 411 6.10 28.50 -17.45
CA ASP A 411 4.75 29.07 -17.39
C ASP A 411 4.21 29.12 -15.97
N PHE A 412 4.45 28.10 -15.17
CA PHE A 412 4.05 28.09 -13.76
C PHE A 412 4.82 29.11 -12.92
N ASP A 413 6.11 29.27 -13.16
CA ASP A 413 6.94 30.25 -12.46
C ASP A 413 6.47 31.68 -12.81
N LEU A 414 6.14 31.93 -14.09
CA LEU A 414 5.53 33.21 -14.51
C LEU A 414 4.14 33.39 -13.89
N TYR A 415 3.29 32.36 -13.89
CA TYR A 415 1.99 32.41 -13.20
C TYR A 415 2.12 32.80 -11.73
N THR A 416 3.10 32.21 -11.00
CA THR A 416 3.33 32.52 -9.58
C THR A 416 3.79 33.95 -9.36
N ARG A 417 4.68 34.45 -10.21
CA ARG A 417 5.15 35.85 -10.17
C ARG A 417 4.00 36.83 -10.44
N ILE A 418 3.19 36.59 -11.49
CA ILE A 418 2.01 37.43 -11.77
C ILE A 418 1.02 37.39 -10.59
N LYS A 419 0.78 36.23 -10.01
CA LYS A 419 -0.10 36.10 -8.85
C LYS A 419 0.41 36.87 -7.62
N ALA A 420 1.72 36.90 -7.42
CA ALA A 420 2.37 37.63 -6.32
C ALA A 420 2.19 39.15 -6.42
N THR A 421 1.95 39.71 -7.62
CA THR A 421 1.62 41.13 -7.77
C THR A 421 0.26 41.52 -7.20
N GLY A 422 -0.55 40.54 -6.76
CA GLY A 422 -1.93 40.75 -6.30
C GLY A 422 -2.95 40.84 -7.45
N PHE A 423 -2.55 40.52 -8.68
CA PHE A 423 -3.44 40.54 -9.85
C PHE A 423 -4.63 39.60 -9.66
N LYS A 424 -5.84 40.09 -9.90
CA LYS A 424 -7.09 39.38 -9.60
C LYS A 424 -7.68 38.68 -10.83
N GLY A 425 -8.23 37.48 -10.61
CA GLY A 425 -8.93 36.69 -11.62
C GLY A 425 -8.31 35.29 -11.80
N THR A 426 -8.87 34.48 -12.68
CA THR A 426 -8.33 33.17 -13.02
C THR A 426 -7.24 33.33 -14.07
N ILE A 427 -6.00 33.50 -13.59
CA ILE A 427 -4.80 33.68 -14.42
C ILE A 427 -4.43 32.35 -15.08
N ARG A 428 -4.10 32.42 -16.37
CA ARG A 428 -3.62 31.28 -17.18
C ARG A 428 -2.37 31.66 -17.96
N VAL A 429 -1.32 30.86 -17.78
CA VAL A 429 -0.04 30.92 -18.50
C VAL A 429 0.28 29.47 -18.93
N PRO A 430 0.41 29.15 -20.24
CA PRO A 430 0.21 30.05 -21.38
C PRO A 430 -1.24 30.55 -21.48
N PRO A 431 -1.49 31.61 -22.24
CA PRO A 431 -2.83 32.15 -22.46
C PRO A 431 -3.82 31.08 -22.96
N ALA A 432 -5.10 31.27 -22.66
CA ALA A 432 -6.14 30.39 -23.16
C ALA A 432 -6.08 30.32 -24.70
N ALA A 433 -6.12 29.10 -25.24
CA ALA A 433 -6.06 28.90 -26.69
C ALA A 433 -7.31 29.48 -27.38
N ILE A 434 -7.08 30.27 -28.41
CA ILE A 434 -8.11 30.78 -29.33
C ILE A 434 -7.47 30.99 -30.70
N ASP A 435 -8.21 30.83 -31.77
CA ASP A 435 -7.75 31.17 -33.11
C ASP A 435 -7.97 32.67 -33.36
N PRO A 436 -6.90 33.50 -33.43
CA PRO A 436 -7.04 34.94 -33.66
C PRO A 436 -7.68 35.28 -35.02
N SER A 437 -7.61 34.39 -36.03
CA SER A 437 -8.19 34.63 -37.36
C SER A 437 -9.71 34.74 -37.33
N THR A 438 -10.37 34.03 -36.40
CA THR A 438 -11.83 33.99 -36.24
C THR A 438 -12.41 35.19 -35.50
N LEU A 439 -11.55 35.98 -34.84
CA LEU A 439 -11.98 37.09 -34.01
C LEU A 439 -12.57 38.24 -34.84
N ALA A 440 -13.67 38.81 -34.34
CA ALA A 440 -14.31 40.01 -34.88
C ALA A 440 -14.86 40.85 -33.70
N PHE A 441 -15.00 42.15 -33.88
CA PHE A 441 -15.66 42.99 -32.87
C PHE A 441 -17.13 42.66 -32.74
N VAL A 442 -17.68 42.75 -31.54
CA VAL A 442 -19.11 42.56 -31.27
C VAL A 442 -19.95 43.62 -32.03
N ASP A 443 -19.46 44.85 -32.03
CA ASP A 443 -20.09 46.01 -32.70
C ASP A 443 -19.05 47.08 -33.02
N ALA A 444 -19.48 48.24 -33.54
CA ALA A 444 -18.62 49.39 -33.82
C ALA A 444 -17.97 49.99 -32.53
N HIS A 445 -18.47 49.63 -31.35
CA HIS A 445 -17.91 50.03 -30.06
C HIS A 445 -16.60 49.35 -29.69
N GLY A 446 -16.30 48.18 -30.26
CA GLY A 446 -15.07 47.46 -30.01
C GLY A 446 -13.81 48.23 -30.34
N SER A 447 -13.86 49.18 -31.24
CA SER A 447 -12.77 50.07 -31.67
C SER A 447 -12.67 51.42 -30.93
N ARG A 448 -13.36 51.59 -29.81
CA ARG A 448 -13.42 52.88 -29.06
C ARG A 448 -12.07 53.45 -28.65
N HIS A 449 -11.08 52.60 -28.45
CA HIS A 449 -9.74 52.99 -28.05
C HIS A 449 -8.76 53.15 -29.24
N GLY A 450 -9.28 53.30 -30.45
CA GLY A 450 -8.45 53.49 -31.67
C GLY A 450 -7.66 52.27 -32.11
N VAL A 451 -7.94 51.07 -31.54
CA VAL A 451 -7.30 49.80 -31.89
C VAL A 451 -7.99 49.16 -33.08
N THR A 452 -7.25 48.86 -34.14
CA THR A 452 -7.76 48.17 -35.30
C THR A 452 -7.98 46.66 -35.01
N LEU A 453 -8.80 45.97 -35.85
CA LEU A 453 -9.03 44.54 -35.69
C LEU A 453 -7.74 43.74 -35.76
N ASP A 454 -6.83 44.11 -36.69
CA ASP A 454 -5.56 43.42 -36.84
C ASP A 454 -4.65 43.61 -35.62
N GLN A 455 -4.63 44.80 -35.02
CA GLN A 455 -3.93 45.07 -33.77
C GLN A 455 -4.53 44.24 -32.61
N ALA A 456 -5.86 44.16 -32.51
CA ALA A 456 -6.52 43.40 -31.49
C ALA A 456 -6.23 41.90 -31.60
N LYS A 457 -6.15 41.37 -32.84
CA LYS A 457 -5.73 40.00 -33.14
C LYS A 457 -4.27 39.76 -32.75
N GLU A 458 -3.41 40.76 -33.04
CA GLU A 458 -1.99 40.70 -32.68
C GLU A 458 -1.79 40.65 -31.15
N TYR A 459 -2.58 41.43 -30.38
CA TYR A 459 -2.53 41.37 -28.92
C TYR A 459 -2.92 39.98 -28.38
N VAL A 460 -3.86 39.29 -29.01
CA VAL A 460 -4.20 37.90 -28.63
C VAL A 460 -3.06 36.96 -28.99
N ARG A 461 -2.47 37.10 -30.18
CA ARG A 461 -1.39 36.23 -30.68
C ARG A 461 -0.11 36.34 -29.83
N THR A 462 0.19 37.54 -29.36
CA THR A 462 1.43 37.85 -28.60
C THR A 462 1.18 37.90 -27.10
N ALA A 463 -0.02 37.51 -26.63
CA ALA A 463 -0.36 37.52 -25.21
C ALA A 463 0.61 36.70 -24.36
N ARG A 464 1.00 37.20 -23.23
CA ARG A 464 1.86 36.53 -22.24
C ARG A 464 1.04 35.71 -21.24
N PHE A 465 -0.13 36.22 -20.91
CA PHE A 465 -1.10 35.53 -20.07
C PHE A 465 -2.52 35.91 -20.44
N SER A 466 -3.48 35.12 -19.98
CA SER A 466 -4.88 35.48 -20.05
C SER A 466 -5.56 35.39 -18.69
N VAL A 467 -6.68 36.10 -18.53
CA VAL A 467 -7.48 36.08 -17.31
C VAL A 467 -8.94 35.90 -17.65
N THR A 468 -9.53 34.83 -17.17
CA THR A 468 -10.95 34.58 -17.32
C THR A 468 -11.71 35.13 -16.11
N ARG A 469 -12.75 35.94 -16.36
CA ARG A 469 -13.62 36.52 -15.34
C ARG A 469 -15.07 36.29 -15.70
N ARG A 470 -15.88 35.92 -14.72
CA ARG A 470 -17.33 35.88 -14.87
C ARG A 470 -17.91 37.24 -14.46
N ARG A 471 -18.68 37.83 -15.35
CA ARG A 471 -19.44 39.08 -15.09
C ARG A 471 -20.92 38.83 -15.26
N TRP A 472 -21.75 39.82 -15.00
CA TRP A 472 -23.20 39.74 -15.14
C TRP A 472 -23.66 39.44 -16.59
N ASP A 473 -22.84 39.82 -17.58
CA ASP A 473 -23.06 39.68 -19.01
C ASP A 473 -22.27 38.47 -19.63
N GLY A 474 -21.88 37.51 -18.82
CA GLY A 474 -21.23 36.27 -19.25
C GLY A 474 -19.76 36.12 -18.83
N ILE A 475 -19.09 35.14 -19.39
CA ILE A 475 -17.67 34.87 -19.16
C ILE A 475 -16.84 35.63 -20.21
N LYS A 476 -15.80 36.33 -19.75
CA LYS A 476 -14.84 37.05 -20.62
C LYS A 476 -13.44 36.59 -20.33
N THR A 477 -12.67 36.35 -21.39
CA THR A 477 -11.23 36.05 -21.33
C THR A 477 -10.45 37.25 -21.86
N ASN A 478 -9.64 37.82 -21.00
CA ASN A 478 -8.83 38.98 -21.29
C ASN A 478 -7.41 38.50 -21.61
N TYR A 479 -6.90 38.81 -22.78
CA TYR A 479 -5.56 38.48 -23.26
C TYR A 479 -4.68 39.71 -23.09
N TYR A 480 -3.54 39.54 -22.41
CA TYR A 480 -2.60 40.62 -22.12
C TYR A 480 -1.27 40.38 -22.84
N SER A 481 -0.90 41.31 -23.69
CA SER A 481 0.35 41.33 -24.45
C SER A 481 1.25 42.51 -24.05
N PRO A 482 2.53 42.50 -24.42
CA PRO A 482 3.42 43.63 -24.18
C PRO A 482 2.98 44.97 -24.80
N THR A 483 2.12 44.94 -25.81
CA THR A 483 1.71 46.12 -26.56
C THR A 483 0.24 46.52 -26.37
N GLY A 484 -0.59 45.65 -25.73
CA GLY A 484 -1.99 45.97 -25.47
C GLY A 484 -2.78 44.75 -24.96
N ALA A 485 -4.06 44.92 -24.82
CA ALA A 485 -4.98 43.86 -24.35
C ALA A 485 -6.23 43.76 -25.21
N THR A 486 -6.76 42.54 -25.30
CA THR A 486 -8.01 42.24 -26.01
C THR A 486 -8.91 41.37 -25.13
N TYR A 487 -10.16 41.79 -24.98
CA TYR A 487 -11.17 41.11 -24.17
C TYR A 487 -12.17 40.38 -25.07
N VAL A 488 -12.22 39.08 -24.96
CA VAL A 488 -13.04 38.21 -25.80
C VAL A 488 -14.15 37.57 -24.96
N ASN A 489 -15.35 37.51 -25.50
CA ASN A 489 -16.50 36.85 -24.87
C ASN A 489 -16.58 35.35 -25.18
N GLU A 490 -17.56 34.66 -24.62
CA GLU A 490 -17.79 33.23 -24.82
C GLU A 490 -18.04 32.84 -26.29
N GLU A 491 -18.56 33.77 -27.08
CA GLU A 491 -18.83 33.56 -28.52
C GLU A 491 -17.60 33.76 -29.41
N GLY A 492 -16.43 34.05 -28.82
CA GLY A 492 -15.23 34.37 -29.57
C GLY A 492 -15.21 35.75 -30.21
N LYS A 493 -16.06 36.71 -29.72
CA LYS A 493 -16.09 38.08 -30.22
C LYS A 493 -15.35 39.02 -29.28
N ILE A 494 -14.71 40.04 -29.85
CA ILE A 494 -13.97 41.07 -29.12
C ILE A 494 -14.94 42.11 -28.58
N ASN A 495 -15.05 42.23 -27.27
CA ASN A 495 -15.83 43.24 -26.58
C ASN A 495 -15.13 44.60 -26.56
N THR A 496 -13.83 44.61 -26.32
CA THR A 496 -12.99 45.80 -26.31
C THR A 496 -11.52 45.42 -26.50
N SER A 497 -10.75 46.36 -27.03
CA SER A 497 -9.29 46.23 -27.13
C SER A 497 -8.67 47.61 -26.92
N PHE A 498 -7.53 47.67 -26.26
CA PHE A 498 -6.83 48.89 -25.93
C PHE A 498 -5.33 48.69 -25.89
N ALA A 499 -4.59 49.77 -26.14
CA ALA A 499 -3.14 49.79 -26.14
C ALA A 499 -2.56 49.76 -24.71
N ARG A 500 -1.30 49.43 -24.54
CA ARG A 500 -0.62 49.39 -23.24
C ARG A 500 -0.69 50.71 -22.47
N SER A 501 -0.71 51.85 -23.16
CA SER A 501 -0.90 53.18 -22.53
C SER A 501 -2.16 53.30 -21.66
N ASP A 502 -3.16 52.43 -21.91
CA ASP A 502 -4.42 52.41 -21.20
C ASP A 502 -4.45 51.38 -20.08
N PHE A 503 -3.34 50.72 -19.78
CA PHE A 503 -3.24 49.72 -18.70
C PHE A 503 -3.39 50.40 -17.34
N ASP A 504 -4.19 49.79 -16.47
CA ASP A 504 -4.21 50.19 -15.07
C ASP A 504 -2.91 49.69 -14.36
N GLN A 505 -2.65 50.26 -13.19
CA GLN A 505 -1.44 49.93 -12.41
C GLN A 505 -1.31 48.44 -12.09
N SER A 506 -2.41 47.72 -11.96
CA SER A 506 -2.38 46.29 -11.62
C SER A 506 -1.98 45.45 -12.84
N VAL A 507 -2.44 45.83 -14.02
CA VAL A 507 -2.03 45.21 -15.30
C VAL A 507 -0.60 45.51 -15.62
N GLU A 508 -0.19 46.76 -15.44
CA GLU A 508 1.20 47.17 -15.71
C GLU A 508 2.19 46.40 -14.84
N LYS A 509 1.97 46.29 -13.52
CA LYS A 509 2.80 45.47 -12.63
C LYS A 509 2.88 44.01 -13.06
N ALA A 510 1.75 43.42 -13.53
CA ALA A 510 1.76 42.06 -14.03
C ALA A 510 2.53 41.91 -15.33
N MET A 511 2.48 42.92 -16.20
CA MET A 511 3.26 42.94 -17.46
C MET A 511 4.75 43.12 -17.24
N GLU A 512 5.17 44.00 -16.31
CA GLU A 512 6.57 44.17 -15.91
C GLU A 512 7.18 42.80 -15.54
N VAL A 513 6.46 42.01 -14.73
CA VAL A 513 6.90 40.66 -14.34
C VAL A 513 7.03 39.70 -15.54
N CYS A 514 6.26 39.92 -16.63
CA CYS A 514 6.37 39.11 -17.84
C CYS A 514 7.57 39.45 -18.72
N GLU A 515 8.17 40.62 -18.51
CA GLU A 515 9.30 41.16 -19.30
C GLU A 515 10.66 40.91 -18.63
N GLU A 516 10.68 40.60 -17.32
CA GLU A 516 11.82 40.11 -16.56
C GLU A 516 12.12 38.64 -16.88
#